data_bb10d93a13633ebff4bc44da86dad99c
#
_entry.id   bb10d93a13633ebff4bc44da86dad99c
#
_cell.length_a   1.000
_cell.length_b   1.000
_cell.length_c   1.000
_cell.angle_alpha   90.00
_cell.angle_beta   90.00
_cell.angle_gamma   90.00
#
_symmetry.space_group_name_H-M   'P 1'
#
loop_
_entity.id
_entity.type
_entity.pdbx_description
1 polymer ?
#
loop_
_entity_poly.entity_id
_entity_poly.type
_entity_poly.pdbx_seq_one_letter_code
_entity_poly.pdbx_strand_id
1 'polypeptide(L)'
;MSERCGAVPDAPNDEDVPATAKGRQTRQRIVDAASELIYQRGVAGVSLDDVRQVTGTSKSQLYHYFDDKSDLVHAVIDRQGQQVLGFHRPQLDSLSNWDDIECWRNGIVALQAARGCRSGCPLGSLANELSELDDTAREQLVDAFASWELLLTNGLAGMIDAGTLSSEADPATLAVSTIASLQGGLLLAELERNTRPLEIALDAAIAHLRSFA
;
A
#
# COMPACT_ATOMS: atom_id res chain seq x y z
N MET A 1 5.72 45.59 -3.19
CA MET A 1 6.74 45.05 -4.12
C MET A 1 7.26 43.78 -3.46
N SER A 2 7.13 42.66 -3.89
CA SER A 2 6.66 41.93 -5.08
C SER A 2 6.56 40.47 -4.67
N GLU A 3 5.42 39.93 -4.90
CA GLU A 3 5.07 38.48 -4.83
C GLU A 3 6.07 37.64 -5.62
N ARG A 4 6.42 36.44 -5.07
CA ARG A 4 6.61 35.25 -5.92
C ARG A 4 5.87 34.06 -5.31
N CYS A 5 4.72 33.84 -5.87
CA CYS A 5 3.97 32.64 -5.81
C CYS A 5 4.86 31.46 -6.24
N GLY A 6 5.05 30.47 -5.35
CA GLY A 6 5.68 29.20 -5.68
C GLY A 6 4.73 28.39 -6.56
N ALA A 7 5.22 27.91 -7.69
CA ALA A 7 4.50 27.06 -8.61
C ALA A 7 4.15 25.73 -7.92
N VAL A 8 2.89 25.32 -8.06
CA VAL A 8 2.40 23.97 -7.77
C VAL A 8 3.11 23.04 -8.76
N PRO A 9 3.70 21.91 -8.33
CA PRO A 9 4.24 20.92 -9.27
C PRO A 9 3.12 20.38 -10.15
N ASP A 10 3.36 20.32 -11.44
CA ASP A 10 2.46 19.77 -12.44
C ASP A 10 2.06 18.33 -12.08
N ALA A 11 0.79 18.05 -12.26
CA ALA A 11 0.25 16.69 -12.17
C ALA A 11 0.99 15.77 -13.18
N PRO A 12 1.17 14.46 -12.85
CA PRO A 12 1.85 13.53 -13.74
C PRO A 12 1.18 13.53 -15.11
N ASN A 13 2.01 13.52 -16.15
CA ASN A 13 1.63 13.61 -17.55
C ASN A 13 0.61 12.51 -17.91
N ASP A 14 -0.55 12.92 -18.39
CA ASP A 14 -1.69 12.07 -18.82
C ASP A 14 -1.41 11.34 -20.17
N GLU A 15 -0.16 11.35 -20.65
CA GLU A 15 0.22 10.82 -21.97
C GLU A 15 0.30 9.29 -22.06
N ASP A 16 0.39 8.58 -20.90
CA ASP A 16 0.58 7.11 -20.86
C ASP A 16 -0.72 6.29 -20.74
N VAL A 17 -1.88 6.92 -20.66
CA VAL A 17 -3.15 6.18 -20.54
C VAL A 17 -3.73 5.88 -21.93
N PRO A 18 -3.94 4.59 -22.30
CA PRO A 18 -4.48 4.25 -23.62
C PRO A 18 -5.82 4.93 -23.90
N ALA A 19 -5.95 5.60 -25.04
CA ALA A 19 -7.12 6.40 -25.41
C ALA A 19 -8.42 5.58 -25.48
N THR A 20 -8.35 4.25 -25.72
CA THR A 20 -9.53 3.39 -25.85
C THR A 20 -9.82 2.57 -24.60
N ALA A 21 -11.10 2.30 -24.33
CA ALA A 21 -11.51 1.43 -23.21
C ALA A 21 -10.86 0.03 -23.27
N LYS A 22 -10.73 -0.55 -24.47
CA LYS A 22 -10.06 -1.83 -24.69
C LYS A 22 -8.57 -1.76 -24.38
N GLY A 23 -7.91 -0.66 -24.73
CA GLY A 23 -6.50 -0.42 -24.41
C GLY A 23 -6.28 -0.35 -22.89
N ARG A 24 -7.09 0.46 -22.19
CA ARG A 24 -7.03 0.55 -20.71
C ARG A 24 -7.25 -0.79 -20.04
N GLN A 25 -8.23 -1.58 -20.50
CA GLN A 25 -8.49 -2.92 -19.95
C GLN A 25 -7.30 -3.87 -20.19
N THR A 26 -6.63 -3.77 -21.33
CA THR A 26 -5.44 -4.59 -21.62
C THR A 26 -4.26 -4.18 -20.73
N ARG A 27 -3.99 -2.88 -20.59
CA ARG A 27 -2.94 -2.36 -19.68
C ARG A 27 -3.21 -2.81 -18.24
N GLN A 28 -4.44 -2.65 -17.76
CA GLN A 28 -4.82 -3.08 -16.41
C GLN A 28 -4.60 -4.58 -16.18
N ARG A 29 -4.97 -5.43 -17.14
CA ARG A 29 -4.74 -6.89 -17.05
C ARG A 29 -3.25 -7.23 -16.98
N ILE A 30 -2.39 -6.50 -17.70
CA ILE A 30 -0.93 -6.67 -17.63
C ILE A 30 -0.42 -6.29 -16.24
N VAL A 31 -0.83 -5.13 -15.71
CA VAL A 31 -0.43 -4.67 -14.38
C VAL A 31 -0.93 -5.60 -13.28
N ASP A 32 -2.18 -6.07 -13.34
CA ASP A 32 -2.73 -7.00 -12.35
C ASP A 32 -1.96 -8.33 -12.34
N ALA A 33 -1.62 -8.87 -13.51
CA ALA A 33 -0.83 -10.09 -13.61
C ALA A 33 0.62 -9.88 -13.10
N ALA A 34 1.25 -8.75 -13.45
CA ALA A 34 2.58 -8.40 -12.95
C ALA A 34 2.56 -8.22 -11.42
N SER A 35 1.54 -7.55 -10.86
CA SER A 35 1.38 -7.36 -9.43
C SER A 35 1.34 -8.69 -8.68
N GLU A 36 0.56 -9.66 -9.17
CA GLU A 36 0.46 -10.98 -8.54
C GLU A 36 1.78 -11.77 -8.63
N LEU A 37 2.43 -11.76 -9.80
CA LEU A 37 3.71 -12.43 -9.99
C LEU A 37 4.81 -11.84 -9.10
N ILE A 38 4.91 -10.51 -9.06
CA ILE A 38 5.90 -9.78 -8.25
C ILE A 38 5.63 -10.01 -6.76
N TYR A 39 4.38 -9.99 -6.34
CA TYR A 39 4.01 -10.28 -4.96
C TYR A 39 4.44 -11.69 -4.51
N GLN A 40 4.40 -12.67 -5.42
CA GLN A 40 4.78 -14.05 -5.13
C GLN A 40 6.29 -14.33 -5.22
N ARG A 41 7.02 -13.62 -6.11
CA ARG A 41 8.39 -13.99 -6.52
C ARG A 41 9.41 -12.87 -6.33
N GLY A 42 8.99 -11.69 -5.90
CA GLY A 42 9.79 -10.47 -5.87
C GLY A 42 10.00 -9.88 -7.28
N VAL A 43 10.46 -8.63 -7.31
CA VAL A 43 10.74 -7.90 -8.56
C VAL A 43 11.82 -8.61 -9.38
N ALA A 44 12.91 -9.05 -8.72
CA ALA A 44 14.01 -9.73 -9.39
C ALA A 44 13.58 -11.06 -10.04
N GLY A 45 12.61 -11.77 -9.42
CA GLY A 45 12.12 -13.09 -9.86
C GLY A 45 11.11 -13.07 -11.01
N VAL A 46 10.76 -11.89 -11.56
CA VAL A 46 9.75 -11.75 -12.63
C VAL A 46 10.35 -11.06 -13.84
N SER A 47 10.16 -11.64 -15.01
CA SER A 47 10.51 -11.05 -16.30
C SER A 47 9.27 -10.55 -17.05
N LEU A 48 9.47 -9.66 -18.05
CA LEU A 48 8.40 -9.26 -18.96
C LEU A 48 7.81 -10.44 -19.72
N ASP A 49 8.63 -11.48 -20.00
CA ASP A 49 8.16 -12.70 -20.67
C ASP A 49 7.24 -13.54 -19.78
N ASP A 50 7.48 -13.59 -18.47
CA ASP A 50 6.57 -14.26 -17.52
C ASP A 50 5.20 -13.59 -17.52
N VAL A 51 5.17 -12.25 -17.47
CA VAL A 51 3.93 -11.46 -17.53
C VAL A 51 3.21 -11.69 -18.85
N ARG A 52 3.95 -11.69 -19.96
CA ARG A 52 3.42 -11.96 -21.30
C ARG A 52 2.77 -13.35 -21.40
N GLN A 53 3.41 -14.37 -20.85
CA GLN A 53 2.89 -15.75 -20.86
C GLN A 53 1.56 -15.85 -20.07
N VAL A 54 1.50 -15.27 -18.87
CA VAL A 54 0.29 -15.31 -18.03
C VAL A 54 -0.86 -14.51 -18.64
N THR A 55 -0.56 -13.36 -19.29
CA THR A 55 -1.60 -12.49 -19.86
C THR A 55 -2.03 -12.88 -21.27
N GLY A 56 -1.27 -13.73 -21.94
CA GLY A 56 -1.50 -14.06 -23.36
C GLY A 56 -1.27 -12.87 -24.31
N THR A 57 -0.55 -11.83 -23.88
CA THR A 57 -0.24 -10.68 -24.71
C THR A 57 0.93 -10.99 -25.66
N SER A 58 0.91 -10.41 -26.87
CA SER A 58 2.08 -10.47 -27.75
C SER A 58 3.20 -9.56 -27.23
N LYS A 59 4.45 -9.82 -27.66
CA LYS A 59 5.59 -8.97 -27.33
C LYS A 59 5.35 -7.52 -27.75
N SER A 60 4.84 -7.32 -28.97
CA SER A 60 4.51 -5.99 -29.49
C SER A 60 3.44 -5.28 -28.66
N GLN A 61 2.41 -6.00 -28.16
CA GLN A 61 1.40 -5.41 -27.30
C GLN A 61 1.97 -5.00 -25.95
N LEU A 62 2.85 -5.82 -25.34
CA LEU A 62 3.44 -5.48 -24.04
C LEU A 62 4.29 -4.20 -24.17
N TYR A 63 5.19 -4.15 -25.17
CA TYR A 63 6.06 -2.99 -25.41
C TYR A 63 5.31 -1.75 -25.95
N HIS A 64 4.05 -1.86 -26.31
CA HIS A 64 3.17 -0.72 -26.58
C HIS A 64 2.71 -0.02 -25.29
N TYR A 65 2.65 -0.74 -24.17
CA TYR A 65 2.18 -0.21 -22.89
C TYR A 65 3.29 0.08 -21.89
N PHE A 66 4.44 -0.58 -22.02
CA PHE A 66 5.56 -0.49 -21.10
C PHE A 66 6.87 -0.57 -21.88
N ASP A 67 7.68 0.46 -21.80
CA ASP A 67 8.96 0.55 -22.52
C ASP A 67 9.94 -0.50 -22.01
N ASP A 68 9.96 -0.72 -20.70
CA ASP A 68 10.83 -1.70 -20.05
C ASP A 68 10.16 -2.30 -18.79
N LYS A 69 10.97 -3.06 -18.03
CA LYS A 69 10.52 -3.68 -16.78
C LYS A 69 10.31 -2.65 -15.67
N SER A 70 11.12 -1.58 -15.62
CA SER A 70 11.02 -0.55 -14.59
C SER A 70 9.69 0.18 -14.72
N ASP A 71 9.30 0.56 -15.93
CA ASP A 71 8.02 1.20 -16.22
C ASP A 71 6.82 0.33 -15.78
N LEU A 72 6.87 -0.98 -16.06
CA LEU A 72 5.86 -1.90 -15.54
C LEU A 72 5.87 -1.98 -13.99
N VAL A 73 7.04 -1.97 -13.35
CA VAL A 73 7.18 -2.01 -11.89
C VAL A 73 6.60 -0.74 -11.25
N HIS A 74 6.83 0.43 -11.83
CA HIS A 74 6.20 1.69 -11.38
C HIS A 74 4.67 1.60 -11.42
N ALA A 75 4.10 1.06 -12.49
CA ALA A 75 2.65 0.84 -12.56
C ALA A 75 2.16 -0.22 -11.54
N VAL A 76 2.98 -1.19 -11.19
CA VAL A 76 2.68 -2.17 -10.12
C VAL A 76 2.68 -1.51 -8.75
N ILE A 77 3.60 -0.58 -8.45
CA ILE A 77 3.62 0.17 -7.19
C ILE A 77 2.30 0.92 -7.01
N ASP A 78 1.86 1.66 -8.01
CA ASP A 78 0.58 2.39 -7.98
C ASP A 78 -0.59 1.44 -7.76
N ARG A 79 -0.60 0.31 -8.44
CA ARG A 79 -1.65 -0.70 -8.31
C ARG A 79 -1.70 -1.31 -6.92
N GLN A 80 -0.56 -1.64 -6.35
CA GLN A 80 -0.47 -2.20 -4.98
C GLN A 80 -0.87 -1.16 -3.93
N GLY A 81 -0.49 0.11 -4.11
CA GLY A 81 -0.95 1.22 -3.28
C GLY A 81 -2.48 1.32 -3.25
N GLN A 82 -3.12 1.32 -4.42
CA GLN A 82 -4.58 1.33 -4.54
C GLN A 82 -5.24 0.12 -3.87
N GLN A 83 -4.65 -1.07 -3.99
CA GLN A 83 -5.18 -2.29 -3.37
C GLN A 83 -5.06 -2.24 -1.84
N VAL A 84 -3.92 -1.80 -1.31
CA VAL A 84 -3.71 -1.64 0.14
C VAL A 84 -4.69 -0.62 0.70
N LEU A 85 -4.78 0.57 0.12
CA LEU A 85 -5.73 1.60 0.55
C LEU A 85 -7.18 1.10 0.43
N GLY A 86 -7.53 0.42 -0.66
CA GLY A 86 -8.87 -0.14 -0.87
C GLY A 86 -9.27 -1.18 0.18
N PHE A 87 -8.30 -1.95 0.70
CA PHE A 87 -8.55 -2.90 1.79
C PHE A 87 -8.81 -2.19 3.13
N HIS A 88 -8.04 -1.14 3.44
CA HIS A 88 -8.12 -0.46 4.74
C HIS A 88 -9.25 0.58 4.80
N ARG A 89 -9.56 1.23 3.68
CA ARG A 89 -10.50 2.34 3.60
C ARG A 89 -11.89 2.06 4.22
N PRO A 90 -12.55 0.91 3.96
CA PRO A 90 -13.90 0.68 4.49
C PRO A 90 -13.99 0.76 6.02
N GLN A 91 -12.93 0.37 6.73
CA GLN A 91 -12.87 0.43 8.19
C GLN A 91 -12.35 1.77 8.71
N LEU A 92 -11.32 2.34 8.06
CA LEU A 92 -10.67 3.56 8.54
C LEU A 92 -11.44 4.84 8.22
N ASP A 93 -12.18 4.90 7.10
CA ASP A 93 -13.03 6.07 6.76
C ASP A 93 -14.20 6.25 7.75
N SER A 94 -14.60 5.21 8.47
CA SER A 94 -15.71 5.23 9.44
C SER A 94 -15.25 5.05 10.89
N LEU A 95 -13.95 5.17 11.14
CA LEU A 95 -13.36 4.93 12.44
C LEU A 95 -13.85 5.96 13.49
N SER A 96 -14.49 5.50 14.57
CA SER A 96 -15.06 6.38 15.58
C SER A 96 -14.95 5.83 17.01
N ASN A 97 -14.73 4.54 17.18
CA ASN A 97 -14.72 3.87 18.47
C ASN A 97 -13.75 2.68 18.49
N TRP A 98 -13.59 2.06 19.66
CA TRP A 98 -12.66 0.94 19.84
C TRP A 98 -13.09 -0.34 19.12
N ASP A 99 -14.37 -0.57 18.94
CA ASP A 99 -14.87 -1.74 18.20
C ASP A 99 -14.49 -1.67 16.71
N ASP A 100 -14.47 -0.45 16.14
CA ASP A 100 -14.02 -0.22 14.76
C ASP A 100 -12.52 -0.55 14.60
N ILE A 101 -11.67 -0.12 15.57
CA ILE A 101 -10.24 -0.45 15.59
C ILE A 101 -10.03 -1.97 15.68
N GLU A 102 -10.78 -2.64 16.56
CA GLU A 102 -10.68 -4.09 16.71
C GLU A 102 -11.16 -4.83 15.45
N CYS A 103 -12.21 -4.33 14.81
CA CYS A 103 -12.69 -4.86 13.54
C CYS A 103 -11.61 -4.74 12.46
N TRP A 104 -10.97 -3.57 12.34
CA TRP A 104 -9.85 -3.36 11.43
C TRP A 104 -8.68 -4.30 11.72
N ARG A 105 -8.25 -4.40 12.97
CA ARG A 105 -7.21 -5.33 13.44
C ARG A 105 -7.53 -6.76 13.05
N ASN A 106 -8.74 -7.22 13.35
CA ASN A 106 -9.18 -8.59 13.10
C ASN A 106 -9.27 -8.89 11.58
N GLY A 107 -9.66 -7.91 10.77
CA GLY A 107 -9.66 -8.02 9.31
C GLY A 107 -8.27 -8.27 8.74
N ILE A 108 -7.24 -7.58 9.23
CA ILE A 108 -5.85 -7.77 8.82
C ILE A 108 -5.36 -9.18 9.20
N VAL A 109 -5.58 -9.60 10.45
CA VAL A 109 -5.16 -10.93 10.92
C VAL A 109 -5.86 -12.03 10.13
N ALA A 110 -7.16 -11.91 9.89
CA ALA A 110 -7.92 -12.88 9.11
C ALA A 110 -7.42 -12.98 7.65
N LEU A 111 -7.08 -11.84 7.03
CA LEU A 111 -6.50 -11.81 5.68
C LEU A 111 -5.16 -12.56 5.65
N GLN A 112 -4.27 -12.32 6.62
CA GLN A 112 -2.98 -13.00 6.69
C GLN A 112 -3.12 -14.49 6.99
N ALA A 113 -4.03 -14.87 7.87
CA ALA A 113 -4.35 -16.28 8.13
C ALA A 113 -4.83 -17.00 6.85
N ALA A 114 -5.75 -16.38 6.11
CA ALA A 114 -6.26 -16.92 4.85
C ALA A 114 -5.18 -17.09 3.77
N ARG A 115 -4.14 -16.26 3.79
CA ARG A 115 -2.97 -16.33 2.89
C ARG A 115 -1.87 -17.27 3.41
N GLY A 116 -2.05 -17.89 4.59
CA GLY A 116 -1.03 -18.71 5.25
C GLY A 116 0.20 -17.91 5.63
N CYS A 117 0.04 -16.64 5.97
CA CYS A 117 1.09 -15.68 6.30
C CYS A 117 2.20 -15.66 5.23
N ARG A 118 1.82 -15.57 3.94
CA ARG A 118 2.78 -15.49 2.83
C ARG A 118 2.79 -14.09 2.25
N SER A 119 3.98 -13.69 1.80
CA SER A 119 4.25 -12.45 1.04
C SER A 119 3.94 -11.12 1.77
N GLY A 120 3.66 -11.14 3.08
CA GLY A 120 3.58 -9.96 3.94
C GLY A 120 2.75 -8.78 3.39
N CYS A 121 3.30 -7.57 3.50
CA CYS A 121 2.73 -6.36 2.90
C CYS A 121 3.27 -6.14 1.49
N PRO A 122 2.43 -6.01 0.45
CA PRO A 122 2.91 -5.78 -0.91
C PRO A 122 3.78 -4.52 -1.06
N LEU A 123 3.38 -3.41 -0.42
CA LEU A 123 4.18 -2.17 -0.44
C LEU A 123 5.47 -2.32 0.35
N GLY A 124 5.43 -3.00 1.52
CA GLY A 124 6.63 -3.24 2.33
C GLY A 124 7.66 -4.10 1.59
N SER A 125 7.21 -5.13 0.87
CA SER A 125 8.09 -5.97 0.04
C SER A 125 8.75 -5.18 -1.09
N LEU A 126 7.97 -4.36 -1.82
CA LEU A 126 8.49 -3.49 -2.88
C LEU A 126 9.47 -2.45 -2.32
N ALA A 127 9.18 -1.85 -1.15
CA ALA A 127 10.07 -0.91 -0.50
C ALA A 127 11.43 -1.54 -0.15
N ASN A 128 11.42 -2.76 0.41
CA ASN A 128 12.64 -3.48 0.72
C ASN A 128 13.49 -3.84 -0.51
N GLU A 129 12.85 -4.12 -1.66
CA GLU A 129 13.58 -4.49 -2.88
C GLU A 129 14.08 -3.27 -3.67
N LEU A 130 13.38 -2.13 -3.63
CA LEU A 130 13.57 -1.06 -4.62
C LEU A 130 14.14 0.23 -4.06
N SER A 131 14.01 0.52 -2.75
CA SER A 131 14.37 1.83 -2.18
C SER A 131 15.82 2.26 -2.41
N GLU A 132 16.73 1.30 -2.54
CA GLU A 132 18.16 1.56 -2.79
C GLU A 132 18.54 1.43 -4.28
N LEU A 133 17.63 0.97 -5.14
CA LEU A 133 17.92 0.62 -6.52
C LEU A 133 17.25 1.54 -7.54
N ASP A 134 16.16 2.19 -7.16
CA ASP A 134 15.32 2.99 -8.05
C ASP A 134 14.72 4.18 -7.28
N ASP A 135 15.24 5.37 -7.50
CA ASP A 135 14.79 6.59 -6.82
C ASP A 135 13.33 6.94 -7.14
N THR A 136 12.89 6.72 -8.37
CA THR A 136 11.49 6.95 -8.78
C THR A 136 10.55 5.98 -8.05
N ALA A 137 10.89 4.69 -8.01
CA ALA A 137 10.13 3.70 -7.24
C ALA A 137 10.09 4.05 -5.75
N ARG A 138 11.21 4.52 -5.17
CA ARG A 138 11.28 4.97 -3.78
C ARG A 138 10.32 6.12 -3.52
N GLU A 139 10.27 7.13 -4.39
CA GLU A 139 9.36 8.27 -4.26
C GLU A 139 7.90 7.84 -4.36
N GLN A 140 7.53 7.01 -5.33
CA GLN A 140 6.17 6.44 -5.44
C GLN A 140 5.78 5.63 -4.19
N LEU A 141 6.71 4.87 -3.60
CA LEU A 141 6.46 4.11 -2.37
C LEU A 141 6.29 5.03 -1.17
N VAL A 142 7.06 6.13 -1.07
CA VAL A 142 6.86 7.17 -0.05
C VAL A 142 5.46 7.74 -0.16
N ASP A 143 4.99 8.11 -1.35
CA ASP A 143 3.66 8.65 -1.59
C ASP A 143 2.54 7.64 -1.26
N ALA A 144 2.75 6.37 -1.58
CA ALA A 144 1.81 5.30 -1.25
C ALA A 144 1.68 5.09 0.27
N PHE A 145 2.80 5.08 1.01
CA PHE A 145 2.79 4.99 2.47
C PHE A 145 2.21 6.26 3.11
N ALA A 146 2.57 7.46 2.62
CA ALA A 146 2.00 8.72 3.09
C ALA A 146 0.47 8.76 2.92
N SER A 147 -0.04 8.22 1.82
CA SER A 147 -1.49 8.09 1.59
C SER A 147 -2.16 7.14 2.60
N TRP A 148 -1.47 6.06 2.97
CA TRP A 148 -1.97 5.14 4.00
C TRP A 148 -1.90 5.75 5.41
N GLU A 149 -0.82 6.43 5.72
CA GLU A 149 -0.66 7.18 6.98
C GLU A 149 -1.76 8.23 7.12
N LEU A 150 -2.04 9.00 6.05
CA LEU A 150 -3.10 9.99 6.04
C LEU A 150 -4.48 9.38 6.25
N LEU A 151 -4.76 8.22 5.65
CA LEU A 151 -6.02 7.51 5.85
C LEU A 151 -6.22 7.13 7.32
N LEU A 152 -5.20 6.58 7.98
CA LEU A 152 -5.26 6.23 9.40
C LEU A 152 -5.30 7.47 10.30
N THR A 153 -4.53 8.51 9.98
CA THR A 153 -4.55 9.81 10.66
C THR A 153 -5.95 10.39 10.70
N ASN A 154 -6.64 10.40 9.56
CA ASN A 154 -8.02 10.92 9.46
C ASN A 154 -8.99 10.07 10.30
N GLY A 155 -8.84 8.75 10.30
CA GLY A 155 -9.64 7.87 11.14
C GLY A 155 -9.42 8.14 12.64
N LEU A 156 -8.16 8.29 13.08
CA LEU A 156 -7.84 8.62 14.47
C LEU A 156 -8.33 10.03 14.87
N ALA A 157 -8.25 11.00 13.95
CA ALA A 157 -8.86 12.32 14.17
C ALA A 157 -10.37 12.22 14.37
N GLY A 158 -11.07 11.36 13.61
CA GLY A 158 -12.48 11.05 13.84
C GLY A 158 -12.77 10.48 15.23
N MET A 159 -11.86 9.66 15.80
CA MET A 159 -11.98 9.18 17.17
C MET A 159 -11.77 10.30 18.22
N ILE A 160 -10.94 11.29 17.92
CA ILE A 160 -10.78 12.50 18.77
C ILE A 160 -12.08 13.32 18.72
N ASP A 161 -12.62 13.56 17.54
CA ASP A 161 -13.88 14.32 17.38
C ASP A 161 -15.06 13.62 18.06
N ALA A 162 -15.06 12.29 18.09
CA ALA A 162 -16.05 11.48 18.80
C ALA A 162 -15.81 11.43 20.33
N GLY A 163 -14.72 11.99 20.85
CA GLY A 163 -14.35 11.93 22.28
C GLY A 163 -13.87 10.56 22.75
N THR A 164 -13.50 9.66 21.84
CA THR A 164 -12.95 8.32 22.12
C THR A 164 -11.45 8.39 22.43
N LEU A 165 -10.73 9.32 21.78
CA LEU A 165 -9.35 9.67 22.05
C LEU A 165 -9.26 11.09 22.61
N SER A 166 -8.25 11.35 23.45
CA SER A 166 -7.95 12.68 23.99
C SER A 166 -7.61 13.67 22.87
N SER A 167 -8.03 14.92 23.04
CA SER A 167 -7.61 16.04 22.16
C SER A 167 -6.11 16.37 22.24
N GLU A 168 -5.39 15.81 23.21
CA GLU A 168 -3.92 15.94 23.32
C GLU A 168 -3.18 14.88 22.50
N ALA A 169 -3.88 13.88 21.95
CA ALA A 169 -3.28 12.88 21.08
C ALA A 169 -2.87 13.51 19.73
N ASP A 170 -1.68 13.17 19.25
CA ASP A 170 -1.26 13.51 17.88
C ASP A 170 -1.60 12.36 16.93
N PRO A 171 -2.68 12.48 16.13
CA PRO A 171 -3.12 11.39 15.27
C PRO A 171 -2.10 11.02 14.19
N ALA A 172 -1.26 11.96 13.72
CA ALA A 172 -0.24 11.68 12.72
C ALA A 172 0.88 10.80 13.31
N THR A 173 1.41 11.14 14.49
CA THR A 173 2.40 10.32 15.19
C THR A 173 1.86 8.94 15.52
N LEU A 174 0.60 8.85 15.97
CA LEU A 174 -0.07 7.58 16.27
C LEU A 174 -0.27 6.73 15.02
N ALA A 175 -0.60 7.32 13.88
CA ALA A 175 -0.74 6.61 12.61
C ALA A 175 0.60 6.00 12.17
N VAL A 176 1.69 6.77 12.17
CA VAL A 176 3.05 6.29 11.83
C VAL A 176 3.45 5.13 12.74
N SER A 177 3.28 5.26 14.06
CA SER A 177 3.65 4.22 15.02
C SER A 177 2.84 2.93 14.83
N THR A 178 1.56 3.07 14.50
CA THR A 178 0.66 1.93 14.24
C THR A 178 1.04 1.22 12.94
N ILE A 179 1.33 1.95 11.85
CA ILE A 179 1.77 1.36 10.58
C ILE A 179 3.13 0.70 10.75
N ALA A 180 4.07 1.30 11.47
CA ALA A 180 5.38 0.70 11.75
C ALA A 180 5.23 -0.63 12.52
N SER A 181 4.36 -0.67 13.53
CA SER A 181 4.04 -1.89 14.28
C SER A 181 3.42 -2.97 13.38
N LEU A 182 2.48 -2.57 12.53
CA LEU A 182 1.85 -3.45 11.54
C LEU A 182 2.88 -4.04 10.57
N GLN A 183 3.79 -3.21 10.01
CA GLN A 183 4.83 -3.68 9.09
C GLN A 183 5.78 -4.68 9.76
N GLY A 184 6.23 -4.39 10.99
CA GLY A 184 7.04 -5.32 11.77
C GLY A 184 6.32 -6.63 12.07
N GLY A 185 5.05 -6.54 12.46
CA GLY A 185 4.19 -7.70 12.70
C GLY A 185 3.98 -8.57 11.46
N LEU A 186 3.75 -7.96 10.30
CA LEU A 186 3.61 -8.65 9.01
C LEU A 186 4.90 -9.38 8.60
N LEU A 187 6.05 -8.73 8.74
CA LEU A 187 7.35 -9.33 8.44
C LEU A 187 7.60 -10.58 9.29
N LEU A 188 7.41 -10.48 10.61
CA LEU A 188 7.62 -11.60 11.51
C LEU A 188 6.60 -12.73 11.30
N ALA A 189 5.33 -12.37 11.06
CA ALA A 189 4.28 -13.36 10.74
C ALA A 189 4.61 -14.12 9.43
N GLU A 190 5.14 -13.43 8.43
CA GLU A 190 5.59 -14.06 7.19
C GLU A 190 6.77 -15.01 7.44
N LEU A 191 7.75 -14.60 8.21
CA LEU A 191 8.93 -15.41 8.54
C LEU A 191 8.54 -16.69 9.29
N GLU A 192 7.66 -16.56 10.29
CA GLU A 192 7.21 -17.67 11.14
C GLU A 192 6.06 -18.50 10.54
N ARG A 193 5.44 -18.04 9.45
CA ARG A 193 4.20 -18.63 8.87
C ARG A 193 3.07 -18.76 9.91
N ASN A 194 2.97 -17.76 10.77
CA ASN A 194 2.04 -17.73 11.90
C ASN A 194 1.58 -16.29 12.16
N THR A 195 0.28 -16.11 12.45
CA THR A 195 -0.31 -14.78 12.71
C THR A 195 0.11 -14.18 14.07
N ARG A 196 0.61 -14.99 15.01
CA ARG A 196 0.88 -14.55 16.37
C ARG A 196 1.77 -13.28 16.49
N PRO A 197 2.88 -13.14 15.75
CA PRO A 197 3.68 -11.90 15.82
C PRO A 197 2.89 -10.67 15.37
N LEU A 198 2.06 -10.80 14.34
CA LEU A 198 1.19 -9.72 13.85
C LEU A 198 0.12 -9.35 14.89
N GLU A 199 -0.49 -10.35 15.51
CA GLU A 199 -1.47 -10.13 16.58
C GLU A 199 -0.84 -9.35 17.75
N ILE A 200 0.33 -9.78 18.22
CA ILE A 200 1.05 -9.11 19.32
C ILE A 200 1.41 -7.67 18.95
N ALA A 201 1.93 -7.44 17.74
CA ALA A 201 2.32 -6.10 17.28
C ALA A 201 1.11 -5.15 17.18
N LEU A 202 -0.01 -5.62 16.65
CA LEU A 202 -1.25 -4.84 16.55
C LEU A 202 -1.87 -4.60 17.93
N ASP A 203 -1.88 -5.60 18.82
CA ASP A 203 -2.40 -5.46 20.18
C ASP A 203 -1.58 -4.44 20.99
N ALA A 204 -0.25 -4.43 20.80
CA ALA A 204 0.62 -3.43 21.42
C ALA A 204 0.36 -2.01 20.87
N ALA A 205 0.18 -1.88 19.54
CA ALA A 205 -0.18 -0.61 18.92
C ALA A 205 -1.54 -0.09 19.44
N ILE A 206 -2.55 -0.96 19.54
CA ILE A 206 -3.87 -0.60 20.08
C ILE A 206 -3.78 -0.24 21.57
N ALA A 207 -2.97 -0.96 22.34
CA ALA A 207 -2.76 -0.60 23.75
C ALA A 207 -2.10 0.78 23.89
N HIS A 208 -1.19 1.13 22.98
CA HIS A 208 -0.62 2.48 22.92
C HIS A 208 -1.67 3.53 22.56
N LEU A 209 -2.52 3.29 21.56
CA LEU A 209 -3.65 4.19 21.26
C LEU A 209 -4.57 4.37 22.49
N ARG A 210 -4.88 3.30 23.21
CA ARG A 210 -5.73 3.32 24.42
C ARG A 210 -5.11 4.13 25.58
N SER A 211 -3.80 4.36 25.60
CA SER A 211 -3.18 5.24 26.60
C SER A 211 -3.53 6.71 26.43
N PHE A 212 -4.19 7.07 25.32
CA PHE A 212 -4.71 8.41 25.02
C PHE A 212 -6.26 8.46 25.10
N ALA A 213 -6.90 7.45 25.69
CA ALA A 213 -8.36 7.43 25.86
C ALA A 213 -8.84 8.32 27.02
#